data_16a7c20756ed68c16cdb0e3d7a3c261c
#
_entry.id   16a7c20756ed68c16cdb0e3d7a3c261c
#
_cell.length_a   1.000
_cell.length_b   1.000
_cell.length_c   1.000
_cell.angle_alpha   90.00
_cell.angle_beta   90.00
_cell.angle_gamma   90.00
#
_symmetry.space_group_name_H-M   'P 1'
#
loop_
_entity.id
_entity.type
_entity.pdbx_description
1 polymer ?
#
loop_
_entity_poly.entity_id
_entity_poly.type
_entity_poly.pdbx_seq_one_letter_code
_entity_poly.pdbx_strand_id
1 'polypeptide(L)'
;MKVKIKRLVGPEYMTGALRATAGKDMYVVKKPTMKTFKQMAVSAGGVPHSPLRAVLYRIYVEDVKSWVTVHYVRHHIGVQFYVKSQRDDRKNDPMVDRGAARQDTEISMMFDINANSLLTMAQARLCLKASPETRDVMKAIKHQLFEGDEYDEIVGNAMQPPCGWYEKCFEPQPCGKVKNRS
;
A
#
# COMPACT_ATOMS: atom_id res chain seq x y z
N MET A 1 14.50 -9.61 4.00
CA MET A 1 13.46 -8.82 3.31
C MET A 1 14.00 -7.42 3.04
N LYS A 2 13.89 -6.95 1.81
CA LYS A 2 14.24 -5.59 1.36
C LYS A 2 13.02 -4.98 0.69
N VAL A 3 12.80 -3.68 0.91
CA VAL A 3 11.71 -2.92 0.26
C VAL A 3 12.29 -1.67 -0.38
N LYS A 4 11.87 -1.39 -1.62
CA LYS A 4 12.19 -0.14 -2.33
C LYS A 4 10.91 0.42 -2.93
N ILE A 5 10.79 1.74 -2.94
CA ILE A 5 9.66 2.46 -3.55
C ILE A 5 10.19 3.43 -4.60
N LYS A 6 9.47 3.50 -5.71
CA LYS A 6 9.65 4.51 -6.75
C LYS A 6 8.30 5.14 -7.05
N ARG A 7 8.18 6.46 -6.92
CA ARG A 7 7.02 7.17 -7.42
C ARG A 7 7.09 7.26 -8.94
N LEU A 8 6.10 6.72 -9.64
CA LEU A 8 6.01 6.71 -11.10
C LEU A 8 5.27 7.94 -11.63
N VAL A 9 4.19 8.35 -10.92
CA VAL A 9 3.37 9.51 -11.26
C VAL A 9 3.24 10.36 -10.00
N GLY A 10 3.59 11.62 -10.11
CA GLY A 10 3.66 12.54 -8.98
C GLY A 10 2.33 13.25 -8.65
N PRO A 11 2.32 14.01 -7.55
CA PRO A 11 1.12 14.69 -7.07
C PRO A 11 0.64 15.82 -7.99
N GLU A 12 1.46 16.27 -8.95
CA GLU A 12 1.10 17.30 -9.94
C GLU A 12 -0.11 16.90 -10.79
N TYR A 13 -0.29 15.61 -11.06
CA TYR A 13 -1.43 15.07 -11.82
C TYR A 13 -2.71 14.98 -10.99
N MET A 14 -2.58 14.97 -9.66
CA MET A 14 -3.74 14.96 -8.76
C MET A 14 -4.57 16.26 -8.88
N THR A 15 -3.91 17.38 -9.18
CA THR A 15 -4.60 18.68 -9.30
C THR A 15 -5.62 18.68 -10.45
N GLY A 16 -5.29 18.10 -11.60
CA GLY A 16 -6.23 17.92 -12.70
C GLY A 16 -7.44 17.06 -12.30
N ALA A 17 -7.19 15.91 -11.64
CA ALA A 17 -8.26 15.05 -11.13
C ALA A 17 -9.16 15.75 -10.12
N LEU A 18 -8.59 16.52 -9.18
CA LEU A 18 -9.34 17.30 -8.19
C LEU A 18 -10.20 18.38 -8.85
N ARG A 19 -9.67 19.07 -9.87
CA ARG A 19 -10.39 20.11 -10.59
C ARG A 19 -11.51 19.53 -11.44
N ALA A 20 -11.28 18.38 -12.09
CA ALA A 20 -12.31 17.67 -12.84
C ALA A 20 -13.52 17.30 -11.96
N THR A 21 -13.29 16.78 -10.75
CA THR A 21 -14.38 16.46 -9.81
C THR A 21 -15.15 17.70 -9.32
N ALA A 22 -14.54 18.89 -9.40
CA ALA A 22 -15.16 20.17 -9.05
C ALA A 22 -15.75 20.92 -10.27
N GLY A 23 -15.82 20.30 -11.46
CA GLY A 23 -16.33 20.93 -12.68
C GLY A 23 -15.46 22.09 -13.21
N LYS A 24 -14.15 22.08 -12.91
CA LYS A 24 -13.20 23.10 -13.32
C LYS A 24 -12.27 22.55 -14.41
N ASP A 25 -11.49 23.46 -15.05
CA ASP A 25 -10.49 23.06 -16.03
C ASP A 25 -9.57 21.95 -15.49
N MET A 26 -9.58 20.80 -16.15
CA MET A 26 -8.88 19.57 -15.74
C MET A 26 -7.48 19.42 -16.35
N TYR A 27 -7.11 20.27 -17.33
CA TYR A 27 -5.82 20.17 -18.01
C TYR A 27 -4.65 20.76 -17.22
N VAL A 28 -4.87 21.07 -15.95
CA VAL A 28 -3.88 21.67 -15.07
C VAL A 28 -2.97 20.58 -14.49
N VAL A 29 -1.69 20.63 -14.87
CA VAL A 29 -0.62 19.81 -14.28
C VAL A 29 0.19 20.72 -13.35
N LYS A 30 -0.12 20.65 -12.05
CA LYS A 30 0.52 21.46 -11.01
C LYS A 30 0.47 20.72 -9.67
N LYS A 31 1.56 20.75 -8.92
CA LYS A 31 1.55 20.20 -7.54
C LYS A 31 0.48 20.90 -6.68
N PRO A 32 -0.37 20.15 -5.97
CA PRO A 32 -1.31 20.74 -5.00
C PRO A 32 -0.51 21.34 -3.83
N THR A 33 -1.13 22.24 -3.06
CA THR A 33 -0.53 22.66 -1.80
C THR A 33 -0.46 21.47 -0.84
N MET A 34 0.52 21.48 0.08
CA MET A 34 0.66 20.44 1.10
C MET A 34 -0.63 20.28 1.92
N LYS A 35 -1.30 21.39 2.25
CA LYS A 35 -2.59 21.40 2.93
C LYS A 35 -3.65 20.62 2.14
N THR A 36 -3.78 20.90 0.84
CA THR A 36 -4.74 20.20 -0.03
C THR A 36 -4.40 18.72 -0.13
N PHE A 37 -3.13 18.38 -0.34
CA PHE A 37 -2.71 16.99 -0.45
C PHE A 37 -2.99 16.21 0.85
N LYS A 38 -2.66 16.78 2.00
CA LYS A 38 -2.95 16.19 3.31
C LYS A 38 -4.45 15.96 3.51
N GLN A 39 -5.30 16.93 3.13
CA GLN A 39 -6.76 16.78 3.21
C GLN A 39 -7.28 15.63 2.32
N MET A 40 -6.64 15.37 1.18
CA MET A 40 -7.01 14.26 0.29
C MET A 40 -6.54 12.91 0.84
N ALA A 41 -5.35 12.86 1.46
CA ALA A 41 -4.81 11.65 2.07
C ALA A 41 -5.54 11.27 3.37
N VAL A 42 -5.96 12.26 4.13
CA VAL A 42 -6.53 12.14 5.47
C VAL A 42 -7.83 12.92 5.51
N SER A 43 -8.90 12.38 4.93
CA SER A 43 -10.23 12.95 5.12
C SER A 43 -10.76 12.66 6.53
N ALA A 44 -11.75 13.43 6.95
CA ALA A 44 -12.52 13.10 8.14
C ALA A 44 -13.06 11.66 8.03
N GLY A 45 -12.61 10.79 8.92
CA GLY A 45 -12.97 9.38 8.88
C GLY A 45 -11.99 8.45 8.18
N GLY A 46 -10.74 8.87 7.92
CA GLY A 46 -9.65 7.99 7.45
C GLY A 46 -9.85 7.41 6.03
N VAL A 47 -10.83 7.89 5.28
CA VAL A 47 -11.07 7.45 3.89
C VAL A 47 -10.31 8.35 2.93
N PRO A 48 -9.35 7.80 2.14
CA PRO A 48 -8.62 8.60 1.17
C PRO A 48 -9.52 9.01 0.00
N HIS A 49 -9.38 10.25 -0.47
CA HIS A 49 -10.16 10.77 -1.58
C HIS A 49 -9.69 10.26 -2.95
N SER A 50 -10.63 10.14 -3.89
CA SER A 50 -10.39 9.59 -5.23
C SER A 50 -9.30 10.31 -6.05
N PRO A 51 -9.03 11.63 -5.94
CA PRO A 51 -7.93 12.28 -6.69
C PRO A 51 -6.54 11.69 -6.40
N LEU A 52 -6.34 11.05 -5.23
CA LEU A 52 -5.10 10.33 -4.91
C LEU A 52 -4.82 9.13 -5.83
N ARG A 53 -5.81 8.66 -6.59
CA ARG A 53 -5.61 7.62 -7.60
C ARG A 53 -4.71 8.08 -8.76
N ALA A 54 -4.51 9.39 -8.92
CA ALA A 54 -3.58 9.93 -9.90
C ALA A 54 -2.10 9.83 -9.48
N VAL A 55 -1.81 9.57 -8.20
CA VAL A 55 -0.44 9.38 -7.69
C VAL A 55 -0.12 7.89 -7.71
N LEU A 56 0.94 7.48 -8.41
CA LEU A 56 1.27 6.08 -8.65
C LEU A 56 2.66 5.74 -8.12
N TYR A 57 2.76 4.64 -7.39
CA TYR A 57 3.99 4.06 -6.87
C TYR A 57 4.27 2.70 -7.49
N ARG A 58 5.56 2.37 -7.68
CA ARG A 58 6.06 1.03 -7.89
C ARG A 58 6.83 0.59 -6.65
N ILE A 59 6.44 -0.55 -6.11
CA ILE A 59 6.99 -1.10 -4.87
C ILE A 59 7.64 -2.44 -5.18
N TYR A 60 8.88 -2.60 -4.74
CA TYR A 60 9.67 -3.83 -4.83
C TYR A 60 9.81 -4.42 -3.44
N VAL A 61 9.53 -5.70 -3.31
CA VAL A 61 9.69 -6.47 -2.07
C VAL A 61 10.49 -7.71 -2.39
N GLU A 62 11.68 -7.83 -1.81
CA GLU A 62 12.58 -8.98 -1.97
C GLU A 62 12.66 -9.78 -0.66
N ASP A 63 12.95 -11.05 -0.76
CA ASP A 63 13.15 -11.97 0.35
C ASP A 63 11.94 -12.01 1.30
N VAL A 64 10.76 -12.22 0.72
CA VAL A 64 9.49 -12.36 1.44
C VAL A 64 8.96 -13.79 1.27
N LYS A 65 8.44 -14.39 2.33
CA LYS A 65 7.83 -15.74 2.27
C LYS A 65 6.67 -15.77 1.27
N SER A 66 6.57 -16.83 0.48
CA SER A 66 5.59 -16.92 -0.61
C SER A 66 4.14 -16.78 -0.11
N TRP A 67 3.81 -17.36 1.06
CA TRP A 67 2.47 -17.24 1.65
C TRP A 67 2.11 -15.78 2.03
N VAL A 68 3.09 -14.92 2.34
CA VAL A 68 2.85 -13.50 2.62
C VAL A 68 2.33 -12.78 1.38
N THR A 69 2.86 -13.12 0.19
CA THR A 69 2.41 -12.48 -1.06
C THR A 69 0.94 -12.74 -1.35
N VAL A 70 0.41 -13.92 -0.94
CA VAL A 70 -1.01 -14.26 -1.09
C VAL A 70 -1.92 -13.27 -0.36
N HIS A 71 -1.48 -12.75 0.78
CA HIS A 71 -2.24 -11.72 1.50
C HIS A 71 -2.25 -10.37 0.77
N TYR A 72 -1.21 -10.06 -0.01
CA TYR A 72 -1.11 -8.83 -0.78
C TYR A 72 -1.91 -8.90 -2.08
N VAL A 73 -1.81 -9.99 -2.85
CA VAL A 73 -2.49 -10.12 -4.15
C VAL A 73 -4.02 -10.13 -4.06
N ARG A 74 -4.57 -10.29 -2.85
CA ARG A 74 -6.02 -10.13 -2.60
C ARG A 74 -6.49 -8.68 -2.77
N HIS A 75 -5.60 -7.70 -2.69
CA HIS A 75 -5.89 -6.31 -2.99
C HIS A 75 -5.73 -6.09 -4.50
N HIS A 76 -6.82 -6.16 -5.24
CA HIS A 76 -6.79 -6.09 -6.71
C HIS A 76 -7.36 -4.79 -7.29
N ILE A 77 -7.92 -3.91 -6.45
CA ILE A 77 -8.47 -2.62 -6.90
C ILE A 77 -7.35 -1.56 -6.89
N GLY A 78 -6.99 -1.07 -8.09
CA GLY A 78 -5.95 -0.05 -8.26
C GLY A 78 -4.54 -0.53 -7.96
N VAL A 79 -4.30 -1.85 -8.07
CA VAL A 79 -3.01 -2.49 -7.87
C VAL A 79 -2.77 -3.53 -8.97
N GLN A 80 -1.55 -3.56 -9.48
CA GLN A 80 -1.09 -4.60 -10.40
C GLN A 80 0.12 -5.31 -9.81
N PHE A 81 0.00 -6.62 -9.55
CA PHE A 81 1.06 -7.45 -8.97
C PHE A 81 1.86 -8.21 -10.01
N TYR A 82 3.17 -8.31 -9.77
CA TYR A 82 4.13 -9.12 -10.50
C TYR A 82 4.91 -9.95 -9.47
N VAL A 83 4.52 -11.20 -9.29
CA VAL A 83 5.13 -12.10 -8.29
C VAL A 83 6.08 -13.04 -9.00
N LYS A 84 7.27 -13.28 -8.43
CA LYS A 84 8.25 -14.23 -8.96
C LYS A 84 7.61 -15.61 -9.12
N SER A 85 7.66 -16.14 -10.33
CA SER A 85 7.13 -17.46 -10.63
C SER A 85 7.95 -18.54 -9.93
N GLN A 86 7.27 -19.55 -9.40
CA GLN A 86 7.89 -20.77 -8.88
C GLN A 86 7.74 -21.95 -9.87
N ARG A 87 7.36 -21.68 -11.12
CA ARG A 87 7.21 -22.71 -12.16
C ARG A 87 8.57 -23.30 -12.54
N ASP A 88 8.61 -24.61 -12.70
CA ASP A 88 9.83 -25.38 -12.99
C ASP A 88 10.44 -25.00 -14.34
N ASP A 89 9.59 -24.75 -15.35
CA ASP A 89 10.00 -24.33 -16.70
C ASP A 89 10.65 -22.93 -16.75
N ARG A 90 10.61 -22.16 -15.67
CA ARG A 90 11.25 -20.84 -15.53
C ARG A 90 12.47 -20.83 -14.62
N LYS A 91 12.82 -21.97 -14.04
CA LYS A 91 14.04 -22.17 -13.28
C LYS A 91 15.00 -22.95 -14.19
N ASN A 92 16.14 -22.39 -14.47
CA ASN A 92 17.21 -23.09 -15.25
C ASN A 92 17.86 -24.25 -14.46
N ASP A 93 17.14 -24.84 -13.51
CA ASP A 93 17.59 -25.93 -12.65
C ASP A 93 16.60 -27.09 -12.75
N PRO A 94 16.94 -28.18 -13.48
CA PRO A 94 16.07 -29.33 -13.67
C PRO A 94 15.81 -30.12 -12.37
N MET A 95 16.57 -29.86 -11.30
CA MET A 95 16.41 -30.55 -10.01
C MET A 95 15.37 -29.89 -9.09
N VAL A 96 14.77 -28.76 -9.51
CA VAL A 96 13.79 -28.07 -8.71
C VAL A 96 12.40 -28.68 -8.90
N ASP A 97 11.94 -29.42 -7.91
CA ASP A 97 10.56 -29.90 -7.83
C ASP A 97 9.65 -28.81 -7.25
N ARG A 98 8.68 -28.34 -8.03
CA ARG A 98 7.65 -27.40 -7.59
C ARG A 98 6.76 -28.02 -6.50
N GLY A 99 6.51 -29.33 -6.56
CA GLY A 99 5.69 -30.04 -5.58
C GLY A 99 6.32 -30.07 -4.19
N ALA A 100 7.66 -30.00 -4.13
CA ALA A 100 8.43 -29.91 -2.89
C ALA A 100 8.62 -28.47 -2.37
N ALA A 101 8.19 -27.44 -3.13
CA ALA A 101 8.37 -26.06 -2.73
C ALA A 101 7.51 -25.72 -1.51
N ARG A 102 8.17 -25.31 -0.42
CA ARG A 102 7.50 -24.93 0.82
C ARG A 102 6.84 -23.58 0.70
N GLN A 103 5.75 -23.36 1.44
CA GLN A 103 5.07 -22.07 1.49
C GLN A 103 5.92 -20.95 2.12
N ASP A 104 6.92 -21.29 2.91
CA ASP A 104 7.88 -20.36 3.51
C ASP A 104 9.10 -20.07 2.62
N THR A 105 9.13 -20.59 1.38
CA THR A 105 10.16 -20.24 0.40
C THR A 105 10.16 -18.75 0.14
N GLU A 106 11.34 -18.13 0.21
CA GLU A 106 11.49 -16.71 -0.06
C GLU A 106 11.38 -16.42 -1.56
N ILE A 107 10.56 -15.45 -1.88
CA ILE A 107 10.33 -14.97 -3.24
C ILE A 107 10.37 -13.44 -3.28
N SER A 108 10.35 -12.89 -4.49
CA SER A 108 10.24 -11.44 -4.70
C SER A 108 8.92 -11.11 -5.37
N MET A 109 8.37 -9.95 -5.04
CA MET A 109 7.23 -9.38 -5.74
C MET A 109 7.48 -7.91 -6.04
N MET A 110 6.89 -7.45 -7.14
CA MET A 110 6.78 -6.04 -7.49
C MET A 110 5.31 -5.72 -7.71
N PHE A 111 4.89 -4.52 -7.38
CA PHE A 111 3.53 -4.10 -7.71
C PHE A 111 3.45 -2.59 -7.95
N ASP A 112 2.58 -2.23 -8.88
CA ASP A 112 2.19 -0.85 -9.16
C ASP A 112 0.89 -0.56 -8.42
N ILE A 113 0.85 0.53 -7.66
CA ILE A 113 -0.27 0.86 -6.79
C ILE A 113 -0.48 2.37 -6.74
N ASN A 114 -1.73 2.82 -6.84
CA ASN A 114 -2.03 4.22 -6.60
C ASN A 114 -2.10 4.53 -5.08
N ALA A 115 -1.87 5.80 -4.72
CA ALA A 115 -1.81 6.21 -3.32
C ALA A 115 -3.11 5.91 -2.56
N ASN A 116 -4.29 6.05 -3.18
CA ASN A 116 -5.57 5.72 -2.55
C ASN A 116 -5.65 4.23 -2.17
N SER A 117 -5.28 3.34 -3.10
CA SER A 117 -5.26 1.89 -2.87
C SER A 117 -4.18 1.47 -1.86
N LEU A 118 -3.03 2.15 -1.85
CA LEU A 118 -1.98 1.92 -0.87
C LEU A 118 -2.47 2.23 0.55
N LEU A 119 -3.17 3.33 0.75
CA LEU A 119 -3.77 3.69 2.03
C LEU A 119 -4.83 2.67 2.47
N THR A 120 -5.70 2.24 1.56
CA THR A 120 -6.69 1.21 1.83
C THR A 120 -6.04 -0.15 2.19
N MET A 121 -4.99 -0.53 1.48
CA MET A 121 -4.21 -1.74 1.79
C MET A 121 -3.54 -1.63 3.17
N ALA A 122 -2.98 -0.48 3.50
CA ALA A 122 -2.33 -0.24 4.78
C ALA A 122 -3.29 -0.37 5.96
N GLN A 123 -4.55 0.04 5.81
CA GLN A 123 -5.59 -0.13 6.84
C GLN A 123 -5.74 -1.60 7.25
N ALA A 124 -5.77 -2.51 6.28
CA ALA A 124 -5.89 -3.94 6.56
C ALA A 124 -4.55 -4.56 7.03
N ARG A 125 -3.42 -4.15 6.42
CA ARG A 125 -2.13 -4.82 6.62
C ARG A 125 -1.30 -4.29 7.79
N LEU A 126 -1.64 -3.12 8.35
CA LEU A 126 -1.07 -2.61 9.60
C LEU A 126 -1.89 -2.99 10.84
N CYS A 127 -3.09 -3.55 10.67
CA CYS A 127 -3.89 -4.04 11.78
C CYS A 127 -3.15 -5.18 12.51
N LEU A 128 -3.21 -5.21 13.86
CA LEU A 128 -2.58 -6.26 14.67
C LEU A 128 -3.18 -7.66 14.44
N LYS A 129 -4.33 -7.76 13.80
CA LYS A 129 -4.94 -9.05 13.37
C LYS A 129 -4.29 -9.61 12.10
N ALA A 130 -3.55 -8.80 11.33
CA ALA A 130 -2.71 -9.32 10.25
C ALA A 130 -1.51 -10.08 10.84
N SER A 131 -0.96 -11.06 10.09
CA SER A 131 0.25 -11.78 10.54
C SER A 131 1.42 -10.82 10.73
N PRO A 132 2.35 -11.10 11.65
CA PRO A 132 3.53 -10.28 11.87
C PRO A 132 4.31 -9.99 10.58
N GLU A 133 4.57 -11.01 9.78
CA GLU A 133 5.35 -10.90 8.54
C GLU A 133 4.64 -9.99 7.50
N THR A 134 3.32 -10.11 7.38
CA THR A 134 2.53 -9.22 6.52
C THR A 134 2.61 -7.77 7.00
N ARG A 135 2.51 -7.54 8.33
CA ARG A 135 2.66 -6.20 8.89
C ARG A 135 4.06 -5.63 8.65
N ASP A 136 5.10 -6.46 8.75
CA ASP A 136 6.49 -6.00 8.62
C ASP A 136 6.79 -5.54 7.19
N VAL A 137 6.24 -6.19 6.16
CA VAL A 137 6.28 -5.68 4.79
C VAL A 137 5.63 -4.30 4.71
N MET A 138 4.43 -4.11 5.28
CA MET A 138 3.72 -2.83 5.20
C MET A 138 4.41 -1.73 6.02
N LYS A 139 5.03 -2.06 7.15
CA LYS A 139 5.86 -1.12 7.92
C LYS A 139 7.10 -0.70 7.14
N ALA A 140 7.76 -1.63 6.44
CA ALA A 140 8.90 -1.33 5.61
C ALA A 140 8.52 -0.41 4.43
N ILE A 141 7.36 -0.63 3.80
CA ILE A 141 6.79 0.26 2.78
C ILE A 141 6.57 1.66 3.38
N LYS A 142 5.94 1.75 4.54
CA LYS A 142 5.72 3.01 5.24
C LYS A 142 7.03 3.73 5.55
N HIS A 143 8.05 3.01 6.02
CA HIS A 143 9.38 3.59 6.31
C HIS A 143 10.01 4.19 5.06
N GLN A 144 9.96 3.50 3.93
CA GLN A 144 10.51 3.99 2.67
C GLN A 144 9.82 5.29 2.17
N LEU A 145 8.54 5.51 2.50
CA LEU A 145 7.85 6.76 2.17
C LEU A 145 8.37 7.95 3.00
N PHE A 146 8.89 7.71 4.21
CA PHE A 146 9.52 8.77 5.01
C PHE A 146 10.94 9.14 4.51
N GLU A 147 11.53 8.33 3.64
CA GLU A 147 12.80 8.64 2.97
C GLU A 147 12.59 9.44 1.66
N GLY A 148 11.32 9.63 1.25
CA GLY A 148 10.90 10.38 0.06
C GLY A 148 10.78 11.89 0.30
N ASP A 149 9.99 12.55 -0.55
CA ASP A 149 9.67 13.96 -0.37
C ASP A 149 8.46 14.17 0.58
N GLU A 150 8.15 15.43 0.87
CA GLU A 150 7.04 15.83 1.76
C GLU A 150 5.68 15.22 1.37
N TYR A 151 5.43 14.95 0.09
CA TYR A 151 4.19 14.30 -0.37
C TYR A 151 4.18 12.81 -0.02
N ASP A 152 5.32 12.14 -0.15
CA ASP A 152 5.49 10.74 0.22
C ASP A 152 5.37 10.58 1.75
N GLU A 153 5.95 11.51 2.52
CA GLU A 153 5.82 11.57 3.98
C GLU A 153 4.34 11.69 4.41
N ILE A 154 3.54 12.51 3.73
CA ILE A 154 2.10 12.63 4.02
C ILE A 154 1.40 11.28 3.77
N VAL A 155 1.71 10.58 2.67
CA VAL A 155 1.15 9.25 2.43
C VAL A 155 1.58 8.27 3.52
N GLY A 156 2.86 8.27 3.89
CA GLY A 156 3.38 7.46 4.98
C GLY A 156 2.66 7.70 6.31
N ASN A 157 2.45 8.97 6.68
CA ASN A 157 1.72 9.35 7.89
C ASN A 157 0.26 8.89 7.86
N ALA A 158 -0.37 8.91 6.68
CA ALA A 158 -1.75 8.45 6.50
C ALA A 158 -1.88 6.92 6.54
N MET A 159 -0.78 6.16 6.40
CA MET A 159 -0.80 4.70 6.49
C MET A 159 -0.94 4.24 7.94
N GLN A 160 -2.17 3.89 8.34
CA GLN A 160 -2.46 3.32 9.66
C GLN A 160 -3.73 2.47 9.63
N PRO A 161 -3.94 1.58 10.62
CA PRO A 161 -5.17 0.81 10.72
C PRO A 161 -6.36 1.72 11.06
N PRO A 162 -7.63 1.27 10.79
CA PRO A 162 -8.81 2.09 11.05
C PRO A 162 -8.91 2.59 12.51
N CYS A 163 -8.50 1.78 13.47
CA CYS A 163 -8.51 2.17 14.89
C CYS A 163 -7.54 3.32 15.22
N GLY A 164 -6.55 3.61 14.36
CA GLY A 164 -5.69 4.78 14.49
C GLY A 164 -6.38 6.09 14.09
N TRP A 165 -7.44 6.00 13.27
CA TRP A 165 -8.23 7.14 12.82
C TRP A 165 -9.43 7.43 13.72
N TYR A 166 -10.12 6.34 14.14
CA TYR A 166 -11.42 6.42 14.79
C TYR A 166 -11.33 6.23 16.31
N GLU A 167 -10.15 5.90 16.83
CA GLU A 167 -9.97 5.51 18.24
C GLU A 167 -10.94 4.39 18.68
N LYS A 168 -11.44 3.61 17.69
CA LYS A 168 -12.38 2.52 17.86
C LYS A 168 -11.95 1.32 17.00
N CYS A 169 -12.06 0.12 17.57
CA CYS A 169 -11.84 -1.12 16.82
C CYS A 169 -13.13 -1.57 16.13
N PHE A 170 -13.04 -1.90 14.84
CA PHE A 170 -14.18 -2.40 14.05
C PHE A 170 -14.11 -3.93 13.83
N GLU A 171 -13.08 -4.59 14.36
CA GLU A 171 -12.94 -6.03 14.26
C GLU A 171 -13.95 -6.72 15.20
N PRO A 172 -14.59 -7.84 14.76
CA PRO A 172 -15.49 -8.62 15.61
C PRO A 172 -14.81 -9.14 16.89
N GLN A 173 -13.52 -9.42 16.79
CA GLN A 173 -12.67 -9.82 17.92
C GLN A 173 -11.50 -8.82 18.04
N PRO A 174 -11.64 -7.75 18.83
CA PRO A 174 -10.61 -6.72 19.00
C PRO A 174 -9.28 -7.29 19.50
N CYS A 175 -8.17 -6.70 19.04
CA CYS A 175 -6.82 -7.06 19.50
C CYS A 175 -6.45 -6.47 20.89
N GLY A 176 -7.32 -5.67 21.50
CA GLY A 176 -7.10 -5.01 22.79
C GLY A 176 -6.29 -3.70 22.73
N LYS A 177 -5.74 -3.31 21.57
CA LYS A 177 -4.96 -2.07 21.44
C LYS A 177 -5.81 -0.81 21.69
N VAL A 178 -7.06 -0.83 21.29
CA VAL A 178 -8.03 0.23 21.53
C VAL A 178 -9.18 -0.35 22.32
N LYS A 179 -9.45 0.21 23.49
CA LYS A 179 -10.63 -0.17 24.30
C LYS A 179 -11.86 0.42 23.64
N ASN A 180 -12.76 -0.41 23.13
CA ASN A 180 -14.07 0.07 22.74
C ASN A 180 -14.74 0.60 24.03
N ARG A 181 -14.96 1.89 24.09
CA ARG A 181 -15.84 2.44 25.13
C ARG A 181 -17.24 1.93 24.80
N SER A 182 -17.77 1.08 25.67
CA SER A 182 -19.16 0.62 25.69
C SER A 182 -20.10 1.79 25.75
#